data_c25789e11a04c3bbd3d05567039e06ec
#
_entry.id   c25789e11a04c3bbd3d05567039e06ec
#
_cell.length_a   1.000
_cell.length_b   1.000
_cell.length_c   1.000
_cell.angle_alpha   90.00
_cell.angle_beta   90.00
_cell.angle_gamma   90.00
#
_symmetry.space_group_name_H-M   'P 1'
#
loop_
_entity.id
_entity.type
_entity.pdbx_description
1 polymer ?
#
loop_
_entity_poly.entity_id
_entity_poly.type
_entity_poly.pdbx_seq_one_letter_code
_entity_poly.pdbx_strand_id
1 'polypeptide(L)'
;VEMGQQVQAGQLLAKLSNHQSLYVVGHAFKREASYLEKAAAENRPVEIEFAEDDAGDWPKISQTFHIRHLSNSIDPDSRTFDFFVPLSNQSHAYTKSGKQFLVWRFRPGQRARIRVPVEQLENVIVVPAEAVVREGPEAYVFRQNGDLFKRFPVRVLHEDRQSIVIANDGSIPRGSYLAQSSAASLNRVLKSQTASGEQPGLHVHPDGTVHAAH
;
A
#
# COMPACT_ATOMS: atom_id res chain seq x y z
N VAL A 1 31.11 -23.20 -23.45
CA VAL A 1 32.04 -23.73 -24.48
C VAL A 1 33.30 -24.15 -23.75
N GLU A 2 33.73 -25.38 -23.92
CA GLU A 2 34.96 -25.91 -23.32
C GLU A 2 36.13 -25.73 -24.26
N MET A 3 37.38 -25.66 -23.73
CA MET A 3 38.55 -25.60 -24.54
C MET A 3 38.69 -26.86 -25.40
N GLY A 4 38.90 -26.68 -26.74
CA GLY A 4 38.96 -27.78 -27.69
C GLY A 4 37.62 -28.22 -28.28
N GLN A 5 36.50 -27.63 -27.87
CA GLN A 5 35.20 -27.92 -28.47
C GLN A 5 35.13 -27.35 -29.90
N GLN A 6 34.72 -28.16 -30.86
CA GLN A 6 34.42 -27.71 -32.21
C GLN A 6 33.14 -26.88 -32.24
N VAL A 7 33.17 -25.72 -32.86
CA VAL A 7 32.05 -24.79 -32.98
C VAL A 7 31.71 -24.54 -34.45
N GLN A 8 30.44 -24.29 -34.70
CA GLN A 8 29.95 -23.98 -36.06
C GLN A 8 29.76 -22.47 -36.25
N ALA A 9 29.83 -22.01 -37.48
CA ALA A 9 29.54 -20.63 -37.82
C ALA A 9 28.09 -20.27 -37.41
N GLY A 10 27.91 -19.16 -36.69
CA GLY A 10 26.62 -18.73 -36.17
C GLY A 10 26.22 -19.38 -34.82
N GLN A 11 27.01 -20.28 -34.29
CA GLN A 11 26.74 -20.87 -32.96
C GLN A 11 26.95 -19.84 -31.85
N LEU A 12 25.98 -19.71 -30.91
CA LEU A 12 26.12 -18.88 -29.74
C LEU A 12 27.13 -19.47 -28.76
N LEU A 13 28.25 -18.80 -28.57
CA LEU A 13 29.35 -19.27 -27.71
C LEU A 13 29.24 -18.81 -26.28
N ALA A 14 28.81 -17.55 -26.06
CA ALA A 14 28.64 -16.98 -24.73
C ALA A 14 27.59 -15.89 -24.76
N LYS A 15 26.96 -15.67 -23.61
CA LYS A 15 26.08 -14.53 -23.37
C LYS A 15 26.65 -13.68 -22.24
N LEU A 16 26.92 -12.41 -22.54
CA LEU A 16 27.35 -11.43 -21.55
C LEU A 16 26.13 -10.70 -21.01
N SER A 17 26.02 -10.59 -19.70
CA SER A 17 24.94 -9.89 -19.04
C SER A 17 25.50 -8.85 -18.06
N ASN A 18 24.95 -7.64 -18.10
CA ASN A 18 25.28 -6.60 -17.12
C ASN A 18 24.36 -6.74 -15.93
N HIS A 19 24.90 -7.15 -14.79
CA HIS A 19 24.13 -7.29 -13.54
C HIS A 19 24.11 -6.02 -12.67
N GLN A 20 24.79 -4.95 -13.07
CA GLN A 20 24.76 -3.66 -12.36
C GLN A 20 23.40 -2.97 -12.48
N SER A 21 22.74 -3.14 -13.62
CA SER A 21 21.47 -2.51 -13.92
C SER A 21 20.47 -3.60 -14.30
N LEU A 22 19.44 -3.72 -13.49
CA LEU A 22 18.35 -4.68 -13.67
C LEU A 22 17.02 -3.94 -13.86
N TYR A 23 16.01 -4.68 -14.25
CA TYR A 23 14.63 -4.26 -14.16
C TYR A 23 13.86 -5.19 -13.21
N VAL A 24 13.06 -4.60 -12.35
CA VAL A 24 11.95 -5.32 -11.72
C VAL A 24 10.79 -5.24 -12.69
N VAL A 25 10.31 -6.41 -13.15
CA VAL A 25 9.21 -6.51 -14.10
C VAL A 25 7.94 -6.81 -13.33
N GLY A 26 6.97 -5.91 -13.41
CA GLY A 26 5.64 -6.13 -12.89
C GLY A 26 4.69 -6.58 -14.00
N HIS A 27 3.77 -7.49 -13.65
CA HIS A 27 2.74 -7.99 -14.57
C HIS A 27 1.39 -7.45 -14.12
N ALA A 28 0.66 -6.77 -15.01
CA ALA A 28 -0.60 -6.13 -14.70
C ALA A 28 -1.69 -6.50 -15.71
N PHE A 29 -2.94 -6.57 -15.24
CA PHE A 29 -4.08 -6.77 -16.12
C PHE A 29 -4.49 -5.46 -16.83
N LYS A 30 -5.12 -5.59 -18.00
CA LYS A 30 -5.57 -4.42 -18.79
C LYS A 30 -6.41 -3.42 -17.99
N ARG A 31 -7.22 -3.88 -17.02
CA ARG A 31 -8.03 -3.00 -16.16
C ARG A 31 -7.20 -2.07 -15.27
N GLU A 32 -5.93 -2.40 -15.04
CA GLU A 32 -5.00 -1.65 -14.19
C GLU A 32 -4.16 -0.64 -15.00
N ALA A 33 -4.25 -0.69 -16.35
CA ALA A 33 -3.41 0.10 -17.25
C ALA A 33 -3.49 1.60 -16.97
N SER A 34 -4.70 2.15 -16.83
CA SER A 34 -4.89 3.60 -16.59
C SER A 34 -4.23 4.09 -15.31
N TYR A 35 -4.23 3.29 -14.25
CA TYR A 35 -3.57 3.63 -12.99
C TYR A 35 -2.04 3.62 -13.14
N LEU A 36 -1.50 2.61 -13.82
CA LEU A 36 -0.07 2.49 -14.07
C LEU A 36 0.45 3.56 -15.03
N GLU A 37 -0.30 3.88 -16.09
CA GLU A 37 0.00 4.97 -17.01
C GLU A 37 0.05 6.32 -16.28
N LYS A 38 -0.94 6.59 -15.40
CA LYS A 38 -0.97 7.80 -14.59
C LYS A 38 0.22 7.84 -13.61
N ALA A 39 0.51 6.73 -12.92
CA ALA A 39 1.63 6.65 -11.99
C ALA A 39 2.98 6.88 -12.71
N ALA A 40 3.15 6.34 -13.92
CA ALA A 40 4.33 6.55 -14.74
C ALA A 40 4.43 7.99 -15.26
N ALA A 41 3.32 8.57 -15.77
CA ALA A 41 3.30 9.93 -16.28
C ALA A 41 3.58 10.98 -15.21
N GLU A 42 3.05 10.78 -14.00
CA GLU A 42 3.26 11.66 -12.85
C GLU A 42 4.56 11.34 -12.07
N ASN A 43 5.32 10.37 -12.54
CA ASN A 43 6.55 9.90 -11.89
C ASN A 43 6.35 9.57 -10.40
N ARG A 44 5.23 8.90 -10.08
CA ARG A 44 4.92 8.50 -8.70
C ARG A 44 5.90 7.45 -8.19
N PRO A 45 6.40 7.57 -6.95
CA PRO A 45 7.25 6.55 -6.38
C PRO A 45 6.46 5.26 -6.15
N VAL A 46 7.09 4.12 -6.43
CA VAL A 46 6.56 2.79 -6.15
C VAL A 46 7.38 2.12 -5.06
N GLU A 47 6.73 1.25 -4.29
CA GLU A 47 7.41 0.45 -3.27
C GLU A 47 7.70 -0.95 -3.83
N ILE A 48 8.91 -1.45 -3.59
CA ILE A 48 9.30 -2.80 -3.98
C ILE A 48 9.75 -3.56 -2.74
N GLU A 49 9.10 -4.69 -2.51
CA GLU A 49 9.44 -5.68 -1.50
C GLU A 49 10.02 -6.90 -2.20
N PHE A 50 11.29 -7.16 -2.00
CA PHE A 50 11.97 -8.31 -2.59
C PHE A 50 11.71 -9.54 -1.73
N ALA A 51 11.17 -10.60 -2.33
CA ALA A 51 11.09 -11.89 -1.68
C ALA A 51 12.52 -12.45 -1.49
N GLU A 52 12.74 -13.12 -0.36
CA GLU A 52 14.03 -13.77 -0.06
C GLU A 52 15.22 -12.79 -0.04
N ASP A 53 14.97 -11.50 0.19
CA ASP A 53 16.02 -10.53 0.46
C ASP A 53 16.45 -10.67 1.92
N ASP A 54 17.36 -11.60 2.14
CA ASP A 54 18.10 -11.65 3.40
C ASP A 54 19.03 -10.43 3.41
N ALA A 55 18.53 -9.35 4.02
CA ALA A 55 19.23 -8.07 4.03
C ALA A 55 20.64 -8.15 4.61
N GLY A 56 20.92 -9.16 5.44
CA GLY A 56 22.25 -9.47 5.97
C GLY A 56 23.15 -8.25 6.15
N ASP A 57 24.36 -8.32 5.59
CA ASP A 57 25.33 -7.23 5.59
C ASP A 57 25.16 -6.22 4.44
N TRP A 58 24.08 -6.31 3.65
CA TRP A 58 23.87 -5.41 2.53
C TRP A 58 23.45 -4.01 2.98
N PRO A 59 23.99 -2.95 2.35
CA PRO A 59 23.53 -1.59 2.61
C PRO A 59 22.03 -1.43 2.31
N LYS A 60 21.36 -0.55 3.04
CA LYS A 60 19.96 -0.21 2.72
C LYS A 60 19.85 0.31 1.29
N ILE A 61 18.78 -0.09 0.61
CA ILE A 61 18.47 0.44 -0.71
C ILE A 61 18.05 1.90 -0.53
N SER A 62 18.83 2.82 -1.09
CA SER A 62 18.54 4.26 -1.04
C SER A 62 17.82 4.76 -2.30
N GLN A 63 17.65 3.90 -3.30
CA GLN A 63 17.00 4.25 -4.56
C GLN A 63 15.50 4.42 -4.37
N THR A 64 14.94 5.53 -4.86
CA THR A 64 13.49 5.67 -5.06
C THR A 64 13.12 5.03 -6.39
N PHE A 65 12.11 4.18 -6.36
CA PHE A 65 11.68 3.44 -7.54
C PHE A 65 10.54 4.13 -8.25
N HIS A 66 10.60 4.13 -9.60
CA HIS A 66 9.56 4.70 -10.46
C HIS A 66 9.35 3.79 -11.66
N ILE A 67 8.13 3.76 -12.18
CA ILE A 67 7.83 3.06 -13.43
C ILE A 67 8.51 3.82 -14.56
N ARG A 68 9.39 3.16 -15.31
CA ARG A 68 10.07 3.74 -16.46
C ARG A 68 9.21 3.71 -17.72
N HIS A 69 8.60 2.58 -18.00
CA HIS A 69 7.71 2.39 -19.15
C HIS A 69 6.81 1.18 -18.96
N LEU A 70 5.75 1.11 -19.74
CA LEU A 70 4.83 -0.01 -19.85
C LEU A 70 4.98 -0.65 -21.22
N SER A 71 4.80 -1.97 -21.30
CA SER A 71 4.73 -2.68 -22.58
C SER A 71 3.43 -2.30 -23.32
N ASN A 72 3.53 -2.16 -24.63
CA ASN A 72 2.38 -1.94 -25.51
C ASN A 72 1.73 -3.26 -25.98
N SER A 73 2.25 -4.40 -25.56
CA SER A 73 1.72 -5.73 -25.89
C SER A 73 1.18 -6.43 -24.67
N ILE A 74 0.12 -7.21 -24.88
CA ILE A 74 -0.46 -8.11 -23.87
C ILE A 74 0.02 -9.52 -24.20
N ASP A 75 0.56 -10.20 -23.20
CA ASP A 75 0.85 -11.62 -23.29
C ASP A 75 -0.48 -12.40 -23.38
N PRO A 76 -0.70 -13.21 -24.42
CA PRO A 76 -1.98 -13.90 -24.63
C PRO A 76 -2.24 -15.01 -23.62
N ASP A 77 -1.20 -15.61 -23.05
CA ASP A 77 -1.33 -16.74 -22.11
C ASP A 77 -1.67 -16.24 -20.70
N SER A 78 -0.94 -15.26 -20.21
CA SER A 78 -1.19 -14.67 -18.89
C SER A 78 -2.28 -13.58 -18.91
N ARG A 79 -2.59 -13.00 -20.08
CA ARG A 79 -3.47 -11.85 -20.28
C ARG A 79 -3.01 -10.61 -19.54
N THR A 80 -1.73 -10.51 -19.27
CA THR A 80 -1.09 -9.37 -18.61
C THR A 80 -0.21 -8.60 -19.59
N PHE A 81 0.09 -7.37 -19.24
CA PHE A 81 1.17 -6.59 -19.86
C PHE A 81 2.24 -6.28 -18.82
N ASP A 82 3.45 -6.07 -19.30
CA ASP A 82 4.59 -5.80 -18.44
C ASP A 82 4.77 -4.31 -18.19
N PHE A 83 5.23 -3.97 -17.00
CA PHE A 83 5.80 -2.66 -16.71
C PHE A 83 7.14 -2.81 -16.02
N PHE A 84 8.01 -1.83 -16.21
CA PHE A 84 9.43 -1.94 -15.92
C PHE A 84 9.87 -0.87 -14.93
N VAL A 85 10.47 -1.29 -13.82
CA VAL A 85 11.03 -0.42 -12.78
C VAL A 85 12.54 -0.65 -12.73
N PRO A 86 13.38 0.37 -13.04
CA PRO A 86 14.83 0.22 -12.99
C PRO A 86 15.32 -0.07 -11.58
N LEU A 87 16.28 -0.98 -11.47
CA LEU A 87 16.95 -1.34 -10.23
C LEU A 87 18.47 -1.25 -10.41
N SER A 88 19.11 -0.35 -9.67
CA SER A 88 20.55 -0.33 -9.53
C SER A 88 20.97 -1.40 -8.53
N ASN A 89 21.68 -2.42 -9.03
CA ASN A 89 22.05 -3.56 -8.21
C ASN A 89 23.25 -3.22 -7.31
N GLN A 90 23.31 -3.85 -6.17
CA GLN A 90 24.42 -3.76 -5.22
C GLN A 90 25.33 -4.98 -5.37
N SER A 91 26.63 -4.75 -5.21
CA SER A 91 27.62 -5.83 -5.25
C SER A 91 28.69 -5.66 -4.20
N HIS A 92 29.27 -6.77 -3.77
CA HIS A 92 30.50 -6.79 -3.00
C HIS A 92 31.50 -7.77 -3.62
N ALA A 93 32.78 -7.46 -3.44
CA ALA A 93 33.85 -8.31 -3.92
C ALA A 93 34.45 -9.11 -2.77
N TYR A 94 34.84 -10.36 -3.04
CA TYR A 94 35.66 -11.15 -2.14
C TYR A 94 36.83 -11.78 -2.89
N THR A 95 37.93 -12.05 -2.18
CA THR A 95 39.12 -12.68 -2.75
C THR A 95 39.25 -14.11 -2.27
N LYS A 96 39.42 -15.04 -3.19
CA LYS A 96 39.70 -16.44 -2.92
C LYS A 96 40.82 -16.94 -3.81
N SER A 97 41.87 -17.53 -3.23
CA SER A 97 43.03 -18.08 -3.94
C SER A 97 43.67 -17.07 -4.90
N GLY A 98 43.81 -15.80 -4.47
CA GLY A 98 44.41 -14.72 -5.28
C GLY A 98 43.54 -14.19 -6.42
N LYS A 99 42.29 -14.70 -6.56
CA LYS A 99 41.31 -14.25 -7.54
C LYS A 99 40.19 -13.46 -6.87
N GLN A 100 39.78 -12.37 -7.49
CA GLN A 100 38.69 -11.56 -7.06
C GLN A 100 37.37 -12.04 -7.68
N PHE A 101 36.35 -12.19 -6.85
CA PHE A 101 34.99 -12.56 -7.25
C PHE A 101 34.02 -11.46 -6.85
N LEU A 102 33.00 -11.24 -7.68
CA LEU A 102 31.94 -10.26 -7.45
C LEU A 102 30.63 -11.00 -7.16
N VAL A 103 29.98 -10.63 -6.07
CA VAL A 103 28.64 -11.14 -5.70
C VAL A 103 27.63 -10.03 -5.83
N TRP A 104 26.56 -10.31 -6.52
CA TRP A 104 25.43 -9.42 -6.71
C TRP A 104 24.32 -9.73 -5.70
N ARG A 105 23.74 -8.68 -5.10
CA ARG A 105 22.62 -8.80 -4.17
C ARG A 105 21.38 -9.37 -4.86
N PHE A 106 20.96 -8.72 -5.95
CA PHE A 106 19.79 -9.13 -6.70
C PHE A 106 20.19 -9.94 -7.94
N ARG A 107 19.44 -11.01 -8.20
CA ARG A 107 19.68 -11.92 -9.30
C ARG A 107 18.44 -12.00 -10.20
N PRO A 108 18.62 -12.08 -11.54
CA PRO A 108 17.51 -12.33 -12.44
C PRO A 108 16.76 -13.61 -12.06
N GLY A 109 15.41 -13.54 -12.07
CA GLY A 109 14.54 -14.62 -11.63
C GLY A 109 14.08 -14.53 -10.16
N GLN A 110 14.64 -13.63 -9.37
CA GLN A 110 14.18 -13.35 -8.02
C GLN A 110 12.79 -12.71 -8.05
N ARG A 111 11.92 -13.10 -7.13
CA ARG A 111 10.57 -12.56 -7.02
C ARG A 111 10.56 -11.26 -6.22
N ALA A 112 9.68 -10.34 -6.63
CA ALA A 112 9.42 -9.12 -5.91
C ALA A 112 7.92 -8.81 -5.92
N ARG A 113 7.46 -8.06 -4.92
CA ARG A 113 6.12 -7.47 -4.89
C ARG A 113 6.24 -5.98 -5.11
N ILE A 114 5.52 -5.45 -6.09
CA ILE A 114 5.49 -4.02 -6.38
C ILE A 114 4.15 -3.47 -5.89
N ARG A 115 4.19 -2.40 -5.10
CA ARG A 115 3.02 -1.61 -4.68
C ARG A 115 3.06 -0.29 -5.42
N VAL A 116 2.04 -0.06 -6.24
CA VAL A 116 1.89 1.18 -7.01
C VAL A 116 0.78 2.01 -6.39
N PRO A 117 1.07 3.25 -5.91
CA PRO A 117 0.04 4.12 -5.39
C PRO A 117 -0.85 4.60 -6.55
N VAL A 118 -2.13 4.24 -6.51
CA VAL A 118 -3.09 4.57 -7.58
C VAL A 118 -3.72 5.94 -7.39
N GLU A 119 -3.87 6.39 -6.14
CA GLU A 119 -4.49 7.67 -5.81
C GLU A 119 -3.85 8.25 -4.53
N GLN A 120 -3.73 9.56 -4.49
CA GLN A 120 -3.35 10.32 -3.30
C GLN A 120 -4.53 11.20 -2.91
N LEU A 121 -5.06 10.98 -1.72
CA LEU A 121 -6.12 11.82 -1.16
C LEU A 121 -5.50 12.86 -0.25
N GLU A 122 -5.69 14.13 -0.58
CA GLU A 122 -5.18 15.25 0.20
C GLU A 122 -6.28 15.86 1.07
N ASN A 123 -5.88 16.49 2.18
CA ASN A 123 -6.78 17.17 3.10
C ASN A 123 -7.93 16.26 3.58
N VAL A 124 -7.59 15.08 4.06
CA VAL A 124 -8.53 14.07 4.53
C VAL A 124 -8.30 13.74 6.00
N ILE A 125 -9.29 13.10 6.63
CA ILE A 125 -9.18 12.54 7.97
C ILE A 125 -9.21 11.02 7.83
N VAL A 126 -8.21 10.34 8.39
CA VAL A 126 -8.15 8.88 8.40
C VAL A 126 -8.48 8.39 9.80
N VAL A 127 -9.44 7.50 9.90
CA VAL A 127 -9.88 6.91 11.18
C VAL A 127 -9.89 5.38 11.05
N PRO A 128 -9.77 4.63 12.16
CA PRO A 128 -9.98 3.18 12.14
C PRO A 128 -11.37 2.83 11.60
N ALA A 129 -11.51 1.70 10.93
CA ALA A 129 -12.79 1.24 10.37
C ALA A 129 -13.89 1.13 11.45
N GLU A 130 -13.51 0.74 12.67
CA GLU A 130 -14.41 0.61 13.81
C GLU A 130 -14.92 1.95 14.39
N ALA A 131 -14.31 3.08 13.97
CA ALA A 131 -14.71 4.42 14.38
C ALA A 131 -15.93 4.95 13.61
N VAL A 132 -16.32 4.28 12.53
CA VAL A 132 -17.40 4.72 11.65
C VAL A 132 -18.55 3.72 11.65
N VAL A 133 -19.76 4.23 11.78
CA VAL A 133 -20.99 3.44 11.66
C VAL A 133 -21.75 3.86 10.41
N ARG A 134 -22.26 2.87 9.69
CA ARG A 134 -23.13 3.09 8.52
C ARG A 134 -24.59 2.84 8.87
N GLU A 135 -25.44 3.73 8.36
CA GLU A 135 -26.92 3.59 8.41
C GLU A 135 -27.47 3.87 7.00
N GLY A 136 -27.75 2.80 6.27
CA GLY A 136 -28.08 2.94 4.87
C GLY A 136 -26.94 3.61 4.08
N PRO A 137 -27.21 4.70 3.36
CA PRO A 137 -26.20 5.43 2.60
C PRO A 137 -25.33 6.36 3.46
N GLU A 138 -25.74 6.62 4.69
CA GLU A 138 -25.08 7.59 5.57
C GLU A 138 -24.02 6.94 6.46
N ALA A 139 -22.96 7.69 6.75
CA ALA A 139 -21.89 7.29 7.65
C ALA A 139 -21.76 8.30 8.79
N TYR A 140 -21.44 7.80 9.98
CA TYR A 140 -21.37 8.60 11.18
C TYR A 140 -20.14 8.26 12.01
N VAL A 141 -19.61 9.28 12.68
CA VAL A 141 -18.60 9.16 13.75
C VAL A 141 -19.19 9.67 15.06
N PHE A 142 -18.58 9.27 16.17
CA PHE A 142 -18.93 9.75 17.50
C PHE A 142 -17.84 10.68 18.00
N ARG A 143 -18.21 11.94 18.24
CA ARG A 143 -17.32 12.98 18.78
C ARG A 143 -17.61 13.19 20.25
N GLN A 144 -16.57 13.26 21.06
CA GLN A 144 -16.66 13.62 22.47
C GLN A 144 -17.05 15.09 22.62
N ASN A 145 -17.98 15.35 23.54
CA ASN A 145 -18.44 16.67 23.91
C ASN A 145 -18.63 16.70 25.45
N GLY A 146 -17.58 17.11 26.18
CA GLY A 146 -17.51 16.91 27.62
C GLY A 146 -17.46 15.42 27.96
N ASP A 147 -18.37 14.96 28.83
CA ASP A 147 -18.49 13.56 29.23
C ASP A 147 -19.38 12.74 28.30
N LEU A 148 -19.89 13.34 27.22
CA LEU A 148 -20.84 12.72 26.32
C LEU A 148 -20.28 12.52 24.93
N PHE A 149 -20.79 11.52 24.21
CA PHE A 149 -20.53 11.33 22.79
C PHE A 149 -21.75 11.75 21.97
N LYS A 150 -21.51 12.55 20.93
CA LYS A 150 -22.53 12.95 19.95
C LYS A 150 -22.20 12.37 18.57
N ARG A 151 -23.23 11.93 17.87
CA ARG A 151 -23.15 11.40 16.52
C ARG A 151 -23.06 12.54 15.50
N PHE A 152 -22.10 12.45 14.57
CA PHE A 152 -21.90 13.40 13.49
C PHE A 152 -21.87 12.67 12.14
N PRO A 153 -22.63 13.15 11.15
CA PRO A 153 -22.57 12.61 9.80
C PRO A 153 -21.21 12.98 9.15
N VAL A 154 -20.68 12.04 8.38
CA VAL A 154 -19.41 12.22 7.67
C VAL A 154 -19.51 11.69 6.24
N ARG A 155 -18.75 12.29 5.33
CA ARG A 155 -18.65 11.82 3.97
C ARG A 155 -17.44 10.92 3.82
N VAL A 156 -17.65 9.63 3.57
CA VAL A 156 -16.59 8.66 3.30
C VAL A 156 -16.11 8.82 1.88
N LEU A 157 -14.79 8.94 1.70
CA LEU A 157 -14.11 9.02 0.40
C LEU A 157 -13.53 7.68 -0.01
N HIS A 158 -12.95 6.95 0.94
CA HIS A 158 -12.37 5.64 0.72
C HIS A 158 -12.54 4.78 1.97
N GLU A 159 -12.62 3.46 1.80
CA GLU A 159 -12.79 2.50 2.88
C GLU A 159 -12.00 1.23 2.59
N ASP A 160 -11.27 0.74 3.57
CA ASP A 160 -10.65 -0.57 3.56
C ASP A 160 -10.95 -1.33 4.87
N ARG A 161 -10.33 -2.48 5.08
CA ARG A 161 -10.59 -3.32 6.26
C ARG A 161 -10.08 -2.72 7.57
N GLN A 162 -9.14 -1.81 7.53
CA GLN A 162 -8.45 -1.26 8.70
C GLN A 162 -8.80 0.21 8.92
N SER A 163 -9.06 0.95 7.84
CA SER A 163 -9.22 2.39 7.87
C SER A 163 -10.35 2.90 6.99
N ILE A 164 -10.91 4.02 7.37
CA ILE A 164 -11.87 4.79 6.59
C ILE A 164 -11.33 6.20 6.42
N VAL A 165 -11.35 6.69 5.19
CA VAL A 165 -10.95 8.04 4.83
C VAL A 165 -12.20 8.91 4.70
N ILE A 166 -12.26 9.96 5.50
CA ILE A 166 -13.38 10.91 5.57
C ILE A 166 -12.95 12.26 4.98
N ALA A 167 -13.88 12.92 4.31
CA ALA A 167 -13.66 14.27 3.82
C ALA A 167 -13.40 15.24 4.99
N ASN A 168 -12.39 16.09 4.87
CA ASN A 168 -12.16 17.20 5.80
C ASN A 168 -12.92 18.44 5.33
N ASP A 169 -14.25 18.36 5.36
CA ASP A 169 -15.19 19.40 4.89
C ASP A 169 -15.71 20.32 6.00
N GLY A 170 -15.11 20.21 7.19
CA GLY A 170 -15.52 21.00 8.36
C GLY A 170 -16.56 20.32 9.24
N SER A 171 -17.11 19.16 8.85
CA SER A 171 -18.03 18.37 9.68
C SER A 171 -17.39 17.94 11.01
N ILE A 172 -16.07 17.73 10.99
CA ILE A 172 -15.26 17.44 12.18
C ILE A 172 -14.27 18.58 12.39
N PRO A 173 -14.51 19.46 13.40
CA PRO A 173 -13.58 20.53 13.74
C PRO A 173 -12.21 20.00 14.17
N ARG A 174 -11.16 20.75 13.88
CA ARG A 174 -9.80 20.43 14.33
C ARG A 174 -9.73 20.34 15.84
N GLY A 175 -8.98 19.37 16.37
CA GLY A 175 -8.85 19.13 17.80
C GLY A 175 -10.03 18.37 18.41
N SER A 176 -10.98 17.87 17.61
CA SER A 176 -12.06 17.00 18.09
C SER A 176 -11.52 15.63 18.48
N TYR A 177 -11.99 15.09 19.59
CA TYR A 177 -11.77 13.71 20.01
C TYR A 177 -12.86 12.83 19.42
N LEU A 178 -12.45 11.80 18.68
CA LEU A 178 -13.36 10.81 18.08
C LEU A 178 -13.22 9.46 18.78
N ALA A 179 -14.33 8.76 18.95
CA ALA A 179 -14.30 7.35 19.36
C ALA A 179 -13.64 6.53 18.25
N GLN A 180 -12.47 5.95 18.52
CA GLN A 180 -11.71 5.15 17.55
C GLN A 180 -12.19 3.71 17.45
N SER A 181 -12.91 3.23 18.48
CA SER A 181 -13.50 1.89 18.55
C SER A 181 -14.92 1.99 19.09
N SER A 182 -15.66 0.87 18.98
CA SER A 182 -17.01 0.74 19.59
C SER A 182 -18.07 1.70 19.06
N ALA A 183 -17.87 2.37 17.92
CA ALA A 183 -18.90 3.25 17.35
C ALA A 183 -20.23 2.54 17.10
N ALA A 184 -20.20 1.26 16.74
CA ALA A 184 -21.39 0.43 16.60
C ALA A 184 -22.16 0.23 17.92
N SER A 185 -21.47 0.13 19.04
CA SER A 185 -22.08 0.04 20.38
C SER A 185 -22.70 1.36 20.81
N LEU A 186 -21.96 2.47 20.61
CA LEU A 186 -22.47 3.82 20.82
C LEU A 186 -23.75 4.07 20.01
N ASN A 187 -23.78 3.65 18.76
CA ASN A 187 -24.93 3.82 17.89
C ASN A 187 -26.14 2.99 18.35
N ARG A 188 -25.94 1.79 18.86
CA ARG A 188 -27.03 0.95 19.42
C ARG A 188 -27.66 1.59 20.65
N VAL A 189 -26.84 2.09 21.59
CA VAL A 189 -27.35 2.77 22.79
C VAL A 189 -28.07 4.03 22.39
N LEU A 190 -27.57 4.84 21.47
CA LEU A 190 -28.26 6.04 21.00
C LEU A 190 -29.64 5.72 20.40
N LYS A 191 -29.76 4.65 19.62
CA LYS A 191 -31.04 4.21 19.05
C LYS A 191 -32.02 3.74 20.11
N SER A 192 -31.55 3.03 21.13
CA SER A 192 -32.45 2.60 22.24
C SER A 192 -32.98 3.78 23.03
N GLN A 193 -32.17 4.81 23.31
CA GLN A 193 -32.60 6.05 23.96
C GLN A 193 -33.63 6.81 23.11
N THR A 194 -33.36 6.95 21.79
CA THR A 194 -34.34 7.63 20.92
C THR A 194 -35.68 6.89 20.86
N ALA A 195 -35.65 5.56 20.93
CA ALA A 195 -36.87 4.73 20.93
C ALA A 195 -37.63 4.82 22.26
N SER A 196 -36.95 5.05 23.39
CA SER A 196 -37.59 5.21 24.73
C SER A 196 -38.06 6.64 25.01
N GLY A 197 -37.79 7.60 24.09
CA GLY A 197 -38.17 9.01 24.28
C GLY A 197 -37.26 9.80 25.23
N GLU A 198 -36.14 9.24 25.65
CA GLU A 198 -35.14 9.91 26.47
C GLU A 198 -34.28 10.87 25.65
N GLN A 199 -33.76 11.93 26.28
CA GLN A 199 -32.82 12.83 25.60
C GLN A 199 -31.53 12.09 25.26
N PRO A 200 -31.09 12.10 24.01
CA PRO A 200 -29.90 11.34 23.58
C PRO A 200 -28.63 11.92 24.20
N GLY A 201 -28.04 11.18 25.11
CA GLY A 201 -26.70 11.43 25.66
C GLY A 201 -26.05 10.09 26.01
N LEU A 202 -24.77 9.95 25.75
CA LEU A 202 -24.00 8.71 25.97
C LEU A 202 -22.89 8.95 26.96
N HIS A 203 -22.86 8.22 28.06
CA HIS A 203 -21.77 8.15 29.01
C HIS A 203 -20.90 6.94 28.74
N VAL A 204 -19.59 7.11 28.73
CA VAL A 204 -18.62 6.01 28.60
C VAL A 204 -17.74 5.99 29.85
N HIS A 205 -17.70 4.84 30.51
CA HIS A 205 -16.82 4.62 31.65
C HIS A 205 -15.40 4.25 31.25
N PRO A 206 -14.42 4.40 32.16
CA PRO A 206 -13.04 3.99 31.90
C PRO A 206 -12.86 2.51 31.55
N ASP A 207 -13.79 1.65 31.96
CA ASP A 207 -13.84 0.22 31.64
C ASP A 207 -14.43 -0.09 30.24
N GLY A 208 -14.85 0.96 29.49
CA GLY A 208 -15.45 0.82 28.17
C GLY A 208 -16.93 0.54 28.15
N THR A 209 -17.61 0.52 29.32
CA THR A 209 -19.09 0.38 29.37
C THR A 209 -19.76 1.68 28.95
N VAL A 210 -20.86 1.56 28.21
CA VAL A 210 -21.63 2.69 27.66
C VAL A 210 -23.08 2.60 28.17
N HIS A 211 -23.58 3.69 28.72
CA HIS A 211 -24.99 3.79 29.07
C HIS A 211 -25.58 5.21 28.87
N ALA A 212 -26.89 5.36 29.03
CA ALA A 212 -27.57 6.62 28.92
C ALA A 212 -27.09 7.64 29.96
N ALA A 213 -27.00 8.92 29.58
CA ALA A 213 -26.82 10.00 30.54
C ALA A 213 -28.13 10.21 31.34
N HIS A 214 -28.02 10.28 32.66
CA HIS A 214 -29.12 10.58 33.56
C HIS A 214 -29.46 12.06 33.60
#